data_84fc3869c2bf9239060cfe7c2d092283
#
_entry.id   84fc3869c2bf9239060cfe7c2d092283
#
_cell.length_a   1.000
_cell.length_b   1.000
_cell.length_c   1.000
_cell.angle_alpha   90.00
_cell.angle_beta   90.00
_cell.angle_gamma   90.00
#
_symmetry.space_group_name_H-M   'P 1'
#
loop_
_entity.id
_entity.type
_entity.pdbx_description
1 polymer ?
#
loop_
_entity_poly.entity_id
_entity_poly.type
_entity_poly.pdbx_seq_one_letter_code
_entity_poly.pdbx_strand_id
1 'polypeptide(L)'
;MYKQILTAVTVIVLLCLPTAWAADTSATAAILMDGDTGEVLYEKNPDRQMLIASTTKLMTALVVLERGGLGDMVTVTRHHMAEGSSMYLKPGDRVTVEELLYGLLLCSGNDAALALADHCGGLERFVAEMNRKAAELGMTGTSFANPNGLDQEGHYSTARDMARLAACAVKNETLVRLCSTRSVTVGGRTMTNHNRLLRSIDGCIGLKTGYTRAAGRTLVSCVRRNGRTL
;
A
#
# COMPACT_ATOMS: atom_id res chain seq x y z
N MET A 1 -6.53 54.05 26.09
CA MET A 1 -5.41 53.62 25.23
C MET A 1 -5.17 52.11 25.32
N TYR A 2 -4.98 51.52 26.48
CA TYR A 2 -4.68 50.05 26.59
C TYR A 2 -5.79 49.12 26.00
N LYS A 3 -7.04 49.43 26.17
CA LYS A 3 -8.15 48.60 25.60
C LYS A 3 -8.22 48.60 24.09
N GLN A 4 -7.85 49.69 23.44
CA GLN A 4 -7.83 49.80 21.98
C GLN A 4 -6.61 49.08 21.36
N ILE A 5 -5.48 49.05 22.07
CA ILE A 5 -4.29 48.32 21.65
C ILE A 5 -4.53 46.80 21.76
N LEU A 6 -5.18 46.34 22.83
CA LEU A 6 -5.49 44.92 23.01
C LEU A 6 -6.46 44.41 21.93
N THR A 7 -7.47 45.21 21.57
CA THR A 7 -8.42 44.86 20.49
C THR A 7 -7.74 44.80 19.14
N ALA A 8 -6.81 45.73 18.83
CA ALA A 8 -6.06 45.73 17.58
C ALA A 8 -5.11 44.52 17.45
N VAL A 9 -4.42 44.14 18.54
CA VAL A 9 -3.56 42.94 18.56
C VAL A 9 -4.36 41.66 18.38
N THR A 10 -5.53 41.56 19.02
CA THR A 10 -6.41 40.35 18.85
C THR A 10 -6.93 40.23 17.42
N VAL A 11 -7.29 41.33 16.76
CA VAL A 11 -7.75 41.35 15.36
C VAL A 11 -6.62 40.98 14.40
N ILE A 12 -5.40 41.47 14.65
CA ILE A 12 -4.22 41.15 13.79
C ILE A 12 -3.84 39.67 13.90
N VAL A 13 -3.91 39.07 15.11
CA VAL A 13 -3.64 37.65 15.32
C VAL A 13 -4.69 36.75 14.62
N LEU A 14 -5.96 37.17 14.59
CA LEU A 14 -7.02 36.46 13.86
C LEU A 14 -6.89 36.58 12.33
N LEU A 15 -6.30 37.65 11.81
CA LEU A 15 -6.07 37.84 10.36
C LEU A 15 -4.81 37.14 9.84
N CYS A 16 -3.93 36.69 10.74
CA CYS A 16 -2.70 35.96 10.39
C CYS A 16 -2.84 34.43 10.52
N LEU A 17 -4.03 33.89 10.74
CA LEU A 17 -4.22 32.45 10.61
C LEU A 17 -4.00 32.08 9.14
N PRO A 18 -3.01 31.24 8.82
CA PRO A 18 -2.85 30.79 7.47
C PRO A 18 -4.17 30.13 7.04
N THR A 19 -4.79 30.64 5.99
CA THR A 19 -5.88 29.95 5.34
C THR A 19 -5.32 28.62 4.89
N ALA A 20 -5.59 27.56 5.66
CA ALA A 20 -5.27 26.21 5.22
C ALA A 20 -6.02 26.00 3.91
N TRP A 21 -5.29 26.02 2.79
CA TRP A 21 -5.84 25.60 1.53
C TRP A 21 -6.20 24.12 1.70
N ALA A 22 -7.48 23.85 1.89
CA ALA A 22 -7.98 22.49 1.91
C ALA A 22 -7.64 21.90 0.54
N ALA A 23 -6.67 20.97 0.51
CA ALA A 23 -6.38 20.21 -0.68
C ALA A 23 -7.64 19.43 -1.04
N ASP A 24 -8.39 19.90 -2.05
CA ASP A 24 -9.55 19.15 -2.52
C ASP A 24 -9.10 17.99 -3.39
N THR A 25 -9.69 16.83 -3.18
CA THR A 25 -9.43 15.63 -3.97
C THR A 25 -10.74 15.03 -4.47
N SER A 26 -10.74 14.53 -5.70
CA SER A 26 -11.85 13.78 -6.28
C SER A 26 -12.03 12.39 -5.66
N ALA A 27 -11.12 11.94 -4.81
CA ALA A 27 -11.22 10.66 -4.12
C ALA A 27 -12.44 10.61 -3.18
N THR A 28 -13.10 9.46 -3.09
CA THR A 28 -14.21 9.20 -2.17
C THR A 28 -13.73 9.18 -0.71
N ALA A 29 -12.53 8.62 -0.47
CA ALA A 29 -11.85 8.62 0.81
C ALA A 29 -10.37 8.88 0.57
N ALA A 30 -9.73 9.66 1.45
CA ALA A 30 -8.32 9.98 1.38
C ALA A 30 -7.76 10.32 2.75
N ILE A 31 -6.45 10.12 2.93
CA ILE A 31 -5.70 10.57 4.08
C ILE A 31 -4.28 10.95 3.65
N LEU A 32 -3.73 11.99 4.25
CA LEU A 32 -2.31 12.32 4.21
C LEU A 32 -1.79 12.28 5.65
N MET A 33 -0.77 11.49 5.88
CA MET A 33 -0.20 11.27 7.20
C MET A 33 1.31 11.41 7.15
N ASP A 34 1.87 12.03 8.17
CA ASP A 34 3.32 11.96 8.40
C ASP A 34 3.67 10.54 8.86
N GLY A 35 4.49 9.85 8.07
CA GLY A 35 4.82 8.45 8.28
C GLY A 35 5.76 8.20 9.46
N ASP A 36 6.43 9.25 9.95
CA ASP A 36 7.37 9.15 11.07
C ASP A 36 6.67 9.41 12.41
N THR A 37 5.75 10.38 12.44
CA THR A 37 5.03 10.79 13.67
C THR A 37 3.63 10.20 13.80
N GLY A 38 3.01 9.81 12.66
CA GLY A 38 1.61 9.41 12.62
C GLY A 38 0.61 10.58 12.61
N GLU A 39 1.09 11.82 12.54
CA GLU A 39 0.24 13.00 12.47
C GLU A 39 -0.59 13.02 11.18
N VAL A 40 -1.89 13.23 11.29
CA VAL A 40 -2.79 13.37 10.15
C VAL A 40 -2.79 14.82 9.67
N LEU A 41 -2.33 15.04 8.45
CA LEU A 41 -2.23 16.36 7.83
C LEU A 41 -3.45 16.72 6.98
N TYR A 42 -4.15 15.71 6.46
CA TYR A 42 -5.38 15.85 5.70
C TYR A 42 -6.18 14.55 5.75
N GLU A 43 -7.49 14.65 5.80
CA GLU A 43 -8.37 13.50 5.71
C GLU A 43 -9.71 13.84 5.06
N LYS A 44 -10.27 12.86 4.35
CA LYS A 44 -11.62 12.88 3.75
C LYS A 44 -12.20 11.48 3.89
N ASN A 45 -13.30 11.35 4.65
CA ASN A 45 -13.95 10.06 4.91
C ASN A 45 -12.94 8.94 5.29
N PRO A 46 -11.96 9.19 6.19
CA PRO A 46 -10.80 8.32 6.36
C PRO A 46 -11.15 6.93 6.88
N ASP A 47 -12.25 6.81 7.61
CA ASP A 47 -12.71 5.56 8.25
C ASP A 47 -13.82 4.85 7.47
N ARG A 48 -14.14 5.33 6.27
CA ARG A 48 -15.11 4.66 5.39
C ARG A 48 -14.52 3.35 4.89
N GLN A 49 -15.19 2.23 5.16
CA GLN A 49 -14.85 0.92 4.62
C GLN A 49 -15.12 0.88 3.12
N MET A 50 -14.13 0.45 2.36
CA MET A 50 -14.16 0.39 0.90
C MET A 50 -13.39 -0.82 0.39
N LEU A 51 -13.73 -1.28 -0.81
CA LEU A 51 -12.88 -2.20 -1.56
C LEU A 51 -11.56 -1.51 -1.90
N ILE A 52 -10.46 -2.19 -1.71
CA ILE A 52 -9.10 -1.63 -1.81
C ILE A 52 -8.30 -2.16 -3.00
N ALA A 53 -8.88 -3.09 -3.74
CA ALA A 53 -8.23 -3.71 -4.90
C ALA A 53 -6.79 -4.16 -4.57
N SER A 54 -5.89 -4.08 -5.53
CA SER A 54 -4.49 -4.55 -5.39
C SER A 54 -3.64 -3.76 -4.40
N THR A 55 -4.13 -2.72 -3.70
CA THR A 55 -3.39 -2.15 -2.57
C THR A 55 -3.29 -3.15 -1.41
N THR A 56 -4.14 -4.17 -1.36
CA THR A 56 -4.05 -5.38 -0.53
C THR A 56 -2.66 -6.01 -0.57
N LYS A 57 -1.99 -6.01 -1.73
CA LYS A 57 -0.69 -6.65 -1.95
C LYS A 57 0.45 -6.02 -1.13
N LEU A 58 0.21 -4.84 -0.57
CA LEU A 58 1.16 -4.24 0.38
C LEU A 58 1.19 -5.05 1.69
N MET A 59 0.03 -5.48 2.20
CA MET A 59 -0.05 -6.39 3.35
C MET A 59 0.55 -7.76 3.01
N THR A 60 0.23 -8.29 1.84
CA THR A 60 0.80 -9.55 1.36
C THR A 60 2.33 -9.52 1.35
N ALA A 61 2.92 -8.46 0.78
CA ALA A 61 4.37 -8.29 0.76
C ALA A 61 4.97 -8.17 2.16
N LEU A 62 4.33 -7.41 3.05
CA LEU A 62 4.80 -7.23 4.42
C LEU A 62 4.84 -8.55 5.19
N VAL A 63 3.76 -9.35 5.14
CA VAL A 63 3.68 -10.66 5.81
C VAL A 63 4.73 -11.63 5.27
N VAL A 64 4.94 -11.66 3.94
CA VAL A 64 5.97 -12.50 3.32
C VAL A 64 7.36 -12.08 3.78
N LEU A 65 7.66 -10.78 3.80
CA LEU A 65 8.98 -10.26 4.18
C LEU A 65 9.29 -10.49 5.66
N GLU A 66 8.30 -10.43 6.54
CA GLU A 66 8.48 -10.75 7.96
C GLU A 66 8.82 -12.23 8.19
N ARG A 67 8.39 -13.10 7.30
CA ARG A 67 8.72 -14.53 7.35
C ARG A 67 10.14 -14.81 6.87
N GLY A 68 10.69 -13.98 5.98
CA GLY A 68 12.02 -14.14 5.39
C GLY A 68 12.03 -15.09 4.20
N GLY A 69 13.22 -15.65 3.89
CA GLY A 69 13.36 -16.67 2.85
C GLY A 69 13.28 -16.12 1.42
N LEU A 70 13.83 -14.91 1.15
CA LEU A 70 13.80 -14.29 -0.19
C LEU A 70 14.36 -15.18 -1.30
N GLY A 71 15.36 -16.01 -0.97
CA GLY A 71 16.00 -16.96 -1.90
C GLY A 71 15.27 -18.30 -2.04
N ASP A 72 14.22 -18.54 -1.25
CA ASP A 72 13.50 -19.82 -1.29
C ASP A 72 12.84 -20.02 -2.65
N MET A 73 12.93 -21.25 -3.15
CA MET A 73 12.37 -21.64 -4.44
C MET A 73 10.92 -22.07 -4.31
N VAL A 74 10.06 -21.43 -5.06
CA VAL A 74 8.63 -21.76 -5.15
C VAL A 74 8.36 -22.44 -6.48
N THR A 75 7.72 -23.61 -6.44
CA THR A 75 7.24 -24.30 -7.64
C THR A 75 5.81 -23.86 -7.93
N VAL A 76 5.61 -23.28 -9.09
CA VAL A 76 4.30 -22.77 -9.52
C VAL A 76 3.38 -23.94 -9.90
N THR A 77 2.15 -23.90 -9.43
CA THR A 77 1.12 -24.89 -9.72
C THR A 77 -0.07 -24.27 -10.47
N ARG A 78 -0.99 -25.10 -10.95
CA ARG A 78 -2.23 -24.61 -11.59
C ARG A 78 -3.12 -23.81 -10.64
N HIS A 79 -3.05 -24.05 -9.34
CA HIS A 79 -3.82 -23.32 -8.32
C HIS A 79 -3.37 -21.87 -8.13
N HIS A 80 -2.18 -21.52 -8.62
CA HIS A 80 -1.69 -20.13 -8.57
C HIS A 80 -2.19 -19.28 -9.75
N MET A 81 -2.84 -19.89 -10.73
CA MET A 81 -3.40 -19.14 -11.86
C MET A 81 -4.63 -18.34 -11.43
N ALA A 82 -4.62 -17.07 -11.69
CA ALA A 82 -5.69 -16.14 -11.32
C ALA A 82 -5.99 -15.17 -12.48
N GLU A 83 -7.22 -14.70 -12.52
CA GLU A 83 -7.63 -13.67 -13.45
C GLU A 83 -7.00 -12.30 -13.12
N GLY A 84 -7.03 -11.39 -14.07
CA GLY A 84 -6.57 -10.01 -13.92
C GLY A 84 -5.06 -9.84 -14.12
N SER A 85 -4.44 -8.98 -13.30
CA SER A 85 -3.00 -8.69 -13.44
C SER A 85 -2.14 -9.90 -13.09
N SER A 86 -1.11 -10.16 -13.90
CA SER A 86 -0.25 -11.34 -13.78
C SER A 86 1.21 -10.98 -14.06
N MET A 87 2.15 -11.71 -13.50
CA MET A 87 3.54 -11.76 -13.95
C MET A 87 3.77 -12.88 -14.96
N TYR A 88 2.70 -13.51 -15.42
CA TYR A 88 2.69 -14.56 -16.45
C TYR A 88 3.42 -15.84 -16.03
N LEU A 89 3.18 -16.29 -14.80
CA LEU A 89 3.65 -17.57 -14.30
C LEU A 89 2.98 -18.72 -15.07
N LYS A 90 3.74 -19.83 -15.20
CA LYS A 90 3.23 -21.07 -15.79
C LYS A 90 3.39 -22.21 -14.77
N PRO A 91 2.45 -23.16 -14.73
CA PRO A 91 2.63 -24.36 -13.93
C PRO A 91 3.94 -25.08 -14.28
N GLY A 92 4.74 -25.41 -13.27
CA GLY A 92 6.07 -25.96 -13.39
C GLY A 92 7.22 -24.94 -13.32
N ASP A 93 6.93 -23.65 -13.44
CA ASP A 93 7.97 -22.61 -13.21
C ASP A 93 8.56 -22.75 -11.81
N ARG A 94 9.86 -22.53 -11.71
CA ARG A 94 10.57 -22.43 -10.43
C ARG A 94 11.09 -21.00 -10.30
N VAL A 95 10.60 -20.29 -9.30
CA VAL A 95 10.89 -18.86 -9.07
C VAL A 95 11.21 -18.63 -7.61
N THR A 96 12.03 -17.62 -7.31
CA THR A 96 12.32 -17.27 -5.93
C THR A 96 11.20 -16.42 -5.32
N VAL A 97 11.13 -16.39 -4.00
CA VAL A 97 10.23 -15.50 -3.25
C VAL A 97 10.47 -14.03 -3.65
N GLU A 98 11.73 -13.62 -3.85
CA GLU A 98 12.04 -12.26 -4.29
C GLU A 98 11.51 -11.96 -5.70
N GLU A 99 11.62 -12.88 -6.65
CA GLU A 99 11.04 -12.74 -7.99
C GLU A 99 9.51 -12.60 -7.92
N LEU A 100 8.86 -13.39 -7.08
CA LEU A 100 7.41 -13.29 -6.84
C LEU A 100 7.03 -11.94 -6.22
N LEU A 101 7.81 -11.42 -5.27
CA LEU A 101 7.59 -10.10 -4.69
C LEU A 101 7.74 -8.97 -5.73
N TYR A 102 8.68 -9.07 -6.66
CA TYR A 102 8.75 -8.15 -7.79
C TYR A 102 7.48 -8.23 -8.66
N GLY A 103 7.04 -9.43 -9.01
CA GLY A 103 5.79 -9.64 -9.75
C GLY A 103 4.57 -9.08 -9.02
N LEU A 104 4.47 -9.33 -7.71
CA LEU A 104 3.42 -8.82 -6.83
C LEU A 104 3.33 -7.29 -6.83
N LEU A 105 4.47 -6.62 -6.66
CA LEU A 105 4.50 -5.18 -6.42
C LEU A 105 4.57 -4.35 -7.70
N LEU A 106 5.34 -4.78 -8.71
CA LEU A 106 5.50 -4.03 -9.96
C LEU A 106 4.34 -4.29 -10.94
N CYS A 107 4.10 -5.57 -11.26
CA CYS A 107 3.06 -5.98 -12.21
C CYS A 107 1.69 -6.18 -11.56
N SER A 108 1.62 -6.11 -10.23
CA SER A 108 0.38 -6.41 -9.50
C SER A 108 -0.10 -7.87 -9.68
N GLY A 109 0.84 -8.83 -9.88
CA GLY A 109 0.54 -10.23 -10.20
C GLY A 109 -0.35 -10.90 -9.16
N ASN A 110 -1.53 -11.34 -9.59
CA ASN A 110 -2.45 -12.13 -8.78
C ASN A 110 -1.92 -13.56 -8.62
N ASP A 111 -1.29 -14.08 -9.66
CA ASP A 111 -0.57 -15.35 -9.67
C ASP A 111 0.58 -15.37 -8.65
N ALA A 112 1.37 -14.29 -8.59
CA ALA A 112 2.42 -14.13 -7.60
C ALA A 112 1.88 -14.10 -6.16
N ALA A 113 0.74 -13.41 -5.95
CA ALA A 113 0.11 -13.35 -4.63
C ALA A 113 -0.32 -14.73 -4.12
N LEU A 114 -0.92 -15.55 -5.00
CA LEU A 114 -1.35 -16.91 -4.65
C LEU A 114 -0.15 -17.83 -4.41
N ALA A 115 0.90 -17.75 -5.25
CA ALA A 115 2.11 -18.55 -5.09
C ALA A 115 2.83 -18.23 -3.77
N LEU A 116 2.90 -16.95 -3.39
CA LEU A 116 3.46 -16.52 -2.11
C LEU A 116 2.63 -17.00 -0.92
N ALA A 117 1.30 -16.90 -0.99
CA ALA A 117 0.41 -17.36 0.06
C ALA A 117 0.53 -18.88 0.27
N ASP A 118 0.60 -19.65 -0.83
CA ASP A 118 0.77 -21.09 -0.77
C ASP A 118 2.13 -21.47 -0.15
N HIS A 119 3.21 -20.86 -0.61
CA HIS A 119 4.55 -21.02 -0.02
C HIS A 119 4.57 -20.71 1.48
N CYS A 120 3.79 -19.74 1.91
CA CYS A 120 3.65 -19.36 3.32
C CYS A 120 2.71 -20.26 4.14
N GLY A 121 2.31 -21.42 3.64
CA GLY A 121 1.55 -22.42 4.39
C GLY A 121 0.08 -22.54 4.00
N GLY A 122 -0.28 -22.04 2.80
CA GLY A 122 -1.60 -22.14 2.21
C GLY A 122 -2.45 -20.87 2.39
N LEU A 123 -3.43 -20.74 1.51
CA LEU A 123 -4.24 -19.52 1.38
C LEU A 123 -4.96 -19.14 2.68
N GLU A 124 -5.64 -20.09 3.31
CA GLU A 124 -6.44 -19.85 4.52
C GLU A 124 -5.55 -19.34 5.67
N ARG A 125 -4.44 -20.04 5.93
CA ARG A 125 -3.49 -19.65 6.95
C ARG A 125 -2.88 -18.29 6.66
N PHE A 126 -2.53 -18.02 5.41
CA PHE A 126 -1.94 -16.74 5.00
C PHE A 126 -2.90 -15.56 5.21
N VAL A 127 -4.18 -15.74 4.86
CA VAL A 127 -5.23 -14.74 5.11
C VAL A 127 -5.42 -14.49 6.62
N ALA A 128 -5.37 -15.53 7.43
CA ALA A 128 -5.40 -15.39 8.89
C ALA A 128 -4.21 -14.57 9.40
N GLU A 129 -3.01 -14.80 8.86
CA GLU A 129 -1.81 -14.02 9.18
C GLU A 129 -1.93 -12.54 8.75
N MET A 130 -2.50 -12.26 7.57
CA MET A 130 -2.80 -10.89 7.12
C MET A 130 -3.72 -10.16 8.12
N ASN A 131 -4.79 -10.82 8.56
CA ASN A 131 -5.74 -10.25 9.53
C ASN A 131 -5.11 -10.10 10.92
N ARG A 132 -4.28 -11.05 11.36
CA ARG A 132 -3.51 -10.90 12.60
C ARG A 132 -2.58 -9.68 12.53
N LYS A 133 -1.85 -9.50 11.43
CA LYS A 133 -1.00 -8.33 11.21
C LYS A 133 -1.82 -7.04 11.17
N ALA A 134 -2.99 -7.04 10.57
CA ALA A 134 -3.89 -5.88 10.58
C ALA A 134 -4.28 -5.49 12.01
N ALA A 135 -4.63 -6.47 12.85
CA ALA A 135 -4.94 -6.23 14.26
C ALA A 135 -3.72 -5.67 15.03
N GLU A 136 -2.52 -6.19 14.81
CA GLU A 136 -1.27 -5.68 15.42
C GLU A 136 -0.99 -4.22 15.04
N LEU A 137 -1.34 -3.83 13.81
CA LEU A 137 -1.19 -2.45 13.32
C LEU A 137 -2.35 -1.53 13.73
N GLY A 138 -3.34 -2.04 14.47
CA GLY A 138 -4.52 -1.28 14.86
C GLY A 138 -5.45 -0.93 13.70
N MET A 139 -5.47 -1.74 12.63
CA MET A 139 -6.31 -1.56 11.44
C MET A 139 -7.73 -2.09 11.72
N THR A 140 -8.45 -1.41 12.59
CA THR A 140 -9.76 -1.88 13.13
C THR A 140 -10.90 -1.84 12.12
N GLY A 141 -10.76 -1.08 11.04
CA GLY A 141 -11.73 -0.98 9.93
C GLY A 141 -11.38 -1.90 8.74
N THR A 142 -10.50 -2.92 8.94
CA THR A 142 -9.96 -3.73 7.87
C THR A 142 -10.27 -5.21 8.06
N SER A 143 -10.58 -5.88 6.96
CA SER A 143 -10.66 -7.33 6.86
C SER A 143 -10.10 -7.78 5.50
N PHE A 144 -9.21 -8.75 5.54
CA PHE A 144 -8.66 -9.39 4.34
C PHE A 144 -9.31 -10.76 4.14
N ALA A 145 -9.80 -11.03 2.92
CA ALA A 145 -10.35 -12.32 2.52
C ALA A 145 -9.47 -13.04 1.48
N ASN A 146 -8.52 -12.33 0.86
CA ASN A 146 -7.57 -12.90 -0.10
C ASN A 146 -6.27 -12.08 -0.14
N PRO A 147 -5.16 -12.64 -0.71
CA PRO A 147 -3.87 -11.95 -0.76
C PRO A 147 -3.68 -11.06 -1.99
N ASN A 148 -4.59 -11.07 -2.97
CA ASN A 148 -4.43 -10.39 -4.25
C ASN A 148 -5.29 -9.12 -4.41
N GLY A 149 -6.35 -8.95 -3.61
CA GLY A 149 -7.23 -7.80 -3.62
C GLY A 149 -8.33 -7.86 -4.69
N LEU A 150 -8.65 -9.04 -5.19
CA LEU A 150 -9.88 -9.23 -5.98
C LEU A 150 -11.11 -9.01 -5.10
N ASP A 151 -12.17 -8.51 -5.70
CA ASP A 151 -13.41 -8.19 -4.99
C ASP A 151 -14.01 -9.48 -4.40
N GLN A 152 -14.22 -9.48 -3.08
CA GLN A 152 -14.74 -10.61 -2.33
C GLN A 152 -15.52 -10.10 -1.12
N GLU A 153 -16.58 -10.78 -0.73
CA GLU A 153 -17.29 -10.49 0.51
C GLU A 153 -16.33 -10.58 1.71
N GLY A 154 -16.41 -9.61 2.61
CA GLY A 154 -15.51 -9.53 3.76
C GLY A 154 -14.12 -8.99 3.43
N HIS A 155 -13.85 -8.51 2.20
CA HIS A 155 -12.58 -7.91 1.82
C HIS A 155 -12.69 -6.39 1.71
N TYR A 156 -12.24 -5.66 2.73
CA TYR A 156 -12.30 -4.20 2.77
C TYR A 156 -11.22 -3.60 3.68
N SER A 157 -11.01 -2.30 3.53
CA SER A 157 -10.19 -1.49 4.44
C SER A 157 -10.66 -0.04 4.43
N THR A 158 -9.95 0.81 5.18
CA THR A 158 -10.18 2.26 5.23
C THR A 158 -8.91 3.01 4.81
N ALA A 159 -9.04 4.29 4.42
CA ALA A 159 -7.87 5.11 4.10
C ALA A 159 -6.93 5.23 5.30
N ARG A 160 -7.47 5.39 6.51
CA ARG A 160 -6.69 5.46 7.75
C ARG A 160 -5.90 4.18 8.00
N ASP A 161 -6.51 3.03 7.85
CA ASP A 161 -5.84 1.77 8.09
C ASP A 161 -4.77 1.48 7.03
N MET A 162 -5.03 1.83 5.78
CA MET A 162 -4.03 1.72 4.71
C MET A 162 -2.84 2.67 4.93
N ALA A 163 -3.03 3.84 5.54
CA ALA A 163 -1.94 4.71 5.94
C ALA A 163 -1.11 4.13 7.09
N ARG A 164 -1.74 3.48 8.08
CA ARG A 164 -1.03 2.74 9.14
C ARG A 164 -0.17 1.61 8.55
N LEU A 165 -0.73 0.84 7.63
CA LEU A 165 0.00 -0.19 6.91
C LEU A 165 1.19 0.40 6.15
N ALA A 166 0.98 1.52 5.44
CA ALA A 166 2.04 2.21 4.71
C ALA A 166 3.17 2.68 5.64
N ALA A 167 2.84 3.31 6.77
CA ALA A 167 3.82 3.78 7.75
C ALA A 167 4.65 2.63 8.36
N CYS A 168 4.06 1.44 8.53
CA CYS A 168 4.79 0.24 8.90
C CYS A 168 5.67 -0.26 7.75
N ALA A 169 5.11 -0.37 6.56
CA ALA A 169 5.76 -0.91 5.37
C ALA A 169 7.03 -0.15 4.98
N VAL A 170 7.04 1.18 5.09
CA VAL A 170 8.20 2.02 4.74
C VAL A 170 9.38 1.91 5.71
N LYS A 171 9.20 1.24 6.84
CA LYS A 171 10.29 0.90 7.78
C LYS A 171 11.08 -0.34 7.32
N ASN A 172 10.52 -1.14 6.41
CA ASN A 172 11.19 -2.30 5.85
C ASN A 172 11.95 -1.89 4.57
N GLU A 173 13.27 -1.83 4.65
CA GLU A 173 14.13 -1.39 3.54
C GLU A 173 13.99 -2.26 2.29
N THR A 174 13.79 -3.57 2.46
CA THR A 174 13.56 -4.49 1.33
C THR A 174 12.26 -4.16 0.63
N LEU A 175 11.18 -3.91 1.38
CA LEU A 175 9.91 -3.53 0.79
C LEU A 175 10.01 -2.19 0.06
N VAL A 176 10.69 -1.21 0.64
CA VAL A 176 10.94 0.09 -0.01
C VAL A 176 11.73 -0.10 -1.30
N ARG A 177 12.80 -0.89 -1.29
CA ARG A 177 13.60 -1.22 -2.48
C ARG A 177 12.74 -1.82 -3.60
N LEU A 178 11.90 -2.81 -3.25
CA LEU A 178 11.00 -3.45 -4.21
C LEU A 178 9.97 -2.46 -4.77
N CYS A 179 9.27 -1.71 -3.92
CA CYS A 179 8.24 -0.75 -4.32
C CYS A 179 8.78 0.41 -5.15
N SER A 180 10.01 0.87 -4.88
CA SER A 180 10.65 1.99 -5.59
C SER A 180 11.31 1.56 -6.92
N THR A 181 11.43 0.27 -7.17
CA THR A 181 11.96 -0.24 -8.43
C THR A 181 11.04 0.12 -9.59
N ARG A 182 11.57 0.86 -10.58
CA ARG A 182 10.81 1.30 -11.77
C ARG A 182 10.65 0.19 -12.79
N SER A 183 11.69 -0.60 -12.99
CA SER A 183 11.69 -1.77 -13.86
C SER A 183 12.82 -2.71 -13.46
N VAL A 184 12.63 -4.00 -13.64
CA VAL A 184 13.63 -5.02 -13.35
C VAL A 184 13.47 -6.19 -14.33
N THR A 185 14.58 -6.84 -14.67
CA THR A 185 14.58 -8.12 -15.38
C THR A 185 15.17 -9.17 -14.46
N VAL A 186 14.33 -10.10 -14.00
CA VAL A 186 14.71 -11.24 -13.14
C VAL A 186 13.99 -12.50 -13.61
N GLY A 187 14.62 -13.66 -13.48
CA GLY A 187 14.04 -14.93 -13.91
C GLY A 187 13.60 -14.94 -15.38
N GLY A 188 14.27 -14.19 -16.26
CA GLY A 188 13.92 -14.05 -17.67
C GLY A 188 12.67 -13.20 -17.95
N ARG A 189 12.09 -12.53 -16.91
CA ARG A 189 10.90 -11.67 -17.02
C ARG A 189 11.28 -10.21 -16.80
N THR A 190 10.89 -9.35 -17.73
CA THR A 190 11.01 -7.89 -17.55
C THR A 190 9.69 -7.36 -16.99
N MET A 191 9.77 -6.75 -15.83
CA MET A 191 8.62 -6.20 -15.09
C MET A 191 8.77 -4.69 -14.93
N THR A 192 7.70 -3.95 -15.21
CA THR A 192 7.66 -2.49 -15.07
C THR A 192 6.60 -2.10 -14.04
N ASN A 193 6.98 -1.21 -13.15
CA ASN A 193 6.10 -0.75 -12.08
C ASN A 193 4.93 0.08 -12.63
N HIS A 194 3.72 -0.29 -12.27
CA HIS A 194 2.49 0.41 -12.64
C HIS A 194 2.34 1.78 -11.95
N ASN A 195 3.09 2.03 -10.87
CA ASN A 195 3.06 3.31 -10.18
C ASN A 195 3.83 4.38 -10.95
N ARG A 196 3.09 5.22 -11.70
CA ARG A 196 3.68 6.30 -12.51
C ARG A 196 4.28 7.42 -11.66
N LEU A 197 3.87 7.57 -10.38
CA LEU A 197 4.38 8.60 -9.48
C LEU A 197 5.89 8.46 -9.24
N LEU A 198 6.43 7.24 -9.34
CA LEU A 198 7.88 7.00 -9.27
C LEU A 198 8.70 7.76 -10.33
N ARG A 199 8.05 8.26 -11.39
CA ARG A 199 8.69 9.02 -12.47
C ARG A 199 8.33 10.49 -12.47
N SER A 200 7.21 10.87 -11.84
CA SER A 200 6.64 12.21 -11.92
C SER A 200 6.74 12.99 -10.62
N ILE A 201 6.97 12.33 -9.48
CA ILE A 201 7.09 12.98 -8.17
C ILE A 201 8.48 12.72 -7.61
N ASP A 202 9.21 13.80 -7.36
CA ASP A 202 10.52 13.73 -6.72
C ASP A 202 10.39 13.23 -5.28
N GLY A 203 11.29 12.29 -4.89
CA GLY A 203 11.24 11.63 -3.59
C GLY A 203 10.18 10.52 -3.45
N CYS A 204 9.38 10.23 -4.48
CA CYS A 204 8.42 9.12 -4.44
C CYS A 204 9.16 7.76 -4.34
N ILE A 205 8.82 6.98 -3.31
CA ILE A 205 9.39 5.64 -3.06
C ILE A 205 8.39 4.51 -3.27
N GLY A 206 7.22 4.81 -3.77
CA GLY A 206 6.18 3.79 -4.06
C GLY A 206 4.82 4.30 -3.56
N LEU A 207 3.89 3.44 -3.07
CA LEU A 207 4.03 2.02 -2.78
C LEU A 207 3.26 1.15 -3.77
N LYS A 208 1.90 1.21 -3.75
CA LYS A 208 1.06 0.30 -4.53
C LYS A 208 -0.17 0.97 -5.15
N THR A 209 -0.45 0.64 -6.40
CA THR A 209 -1.68 1.01 -7.12
C THR A 209 -2.65 -0.16 -7.13
N GLY A 210 -3.95 0.13 -7.25
CA GLY A 210 -4.97 -0.89 -7.43
C GLY A 210 -6.11 -0.41 -8.32
N TYR A 211 -6.81 -1.37 -8.91
CA TYR A 211 -8.01 -1.14 -9.69
C TYR A 211 -8.83 -2.42 -9.79
N THR A 212 -10.10 -2.32 -9.47
CA THR A 212 -11.16 -3.24 -9.94
C THR A 212 -12.34 -2.38 -10.42
N ARG A 213 -13.29 -2.99 -11.11
CA ARG A 213 -14.47 -2.25 -11.56
C ARG A 213 -15.29 -1.73 -10.38
N ALA A 214 -15.41 -2.49 -9.30
CA ALA A 214 -16.17 -2.13 -8.10
C ALA A 214 -15.43 -1.16 -7.19
N ALA A 215 -14.12 -1.36 -6.95
CA ALA A 215 -13.31 -0.49 -6.10
C ALA A 215 -13.01 0.88 -6.76
N GLY A 216 -13.00 0.93 -8.09
CA GLY A 216 -12.40 2.05 -8.79
C GLY A 216 -10.87 2.07 -8.67
N ARG A 217 -10.26 3.24 -8.79
CA ARG A 217 -8.81 3.40 -8.65
C ARG A 217 -8.42 3.61 -7.20
N THR A 218 -7.46 2.84 -6.73
CA THR A 218 -6.90 2.93 -5.38
C THR A 218 -5.39 3.16 -5.44
N LEU A 219 -4.86 3.89 -4.47
CA LEU A 219 -3.45 4.24 -4.40
C LEU A 219 -2.99 4.34 -2.95
N VAL A 220 -1.89 3.70 -2.64
CA VAL A 220 -1.05 3.98 -1.47
C VAL A 220 0.28 4.50 -1.99
N SER A 221 0.63 5.73 -1.63
CA SER A 221 1.85 6.39 -2.06
C SER A 221 2.68 6.83 -0.87
N CYS A 222 3.99 6.90 -1.04
CA CYS A 222 4.89 7.44 -0.05
C CYS A 222 5.95 8.31 -0.73
N VAL A 223 6.22 9.46 -0.14
CA VAL A 223 7.26 10.41 -0.58
C VAL A 223 8.20 10.68 0.59
N ARG A 224 9.51 10.51 0.35
CA ARG A 224 10.57 10.95 1.27
C ARG A 224 11.26 12.16 0.71
N ARG A 225 11.15 13.30 1.41
CA ARG A 225 11.75 14.56 0.97
C ARG A 225 12.05 15.45 2.17
N ASN A 226 13.22 16.11 2.15
CA ASN A 226 13.64 17.05 3.19
C ASN A 226 13.55 16.47 4.62
N GLY A 227 13.93 15.20 4.80
CA GLY A 227 13.90 14.53 6.10
C GLY A 227 12.50 14.15 6.60
N ARG A 228 11.46 14.28 5.80
CA ARG A 228 10.08 13.87 6.13
C ARG A 228 9.62 12.71 5.26
N THR A 229 8.81 11.84 5.83
CA THR A 229 8.12 10.74 5.14
C THR A 229 6.62 11.04 5.14
N LEU A 230 6.01 11.18 3.96
CA LEU A 230 4.58 11.43 3.79
C LEU A 230 3.93 10.32 3.00
#